data_67ee65f6c72f5c49420bc67498d16f7f
#
_entry.id   67ee65f6c72f5c49420bc67498d16f7f
#
_cell.length_a   1.000
_cell.length_b   1.000
_cell.length_c   1.000
_cell.angle_alpha   90.00
_cell.angle_beta   90.00
_cell.angle_gamma   90.00
#
_symmetry.space_group_name_H-M   'P 1'
#
loop_
_entity.id
_entity.type
_entity.pdbx_description
1 polymer ?
#
loop_
_entity_poly.entity_id
_entity_poly.type
_entity_poly.pdbx_seq_one_letter_code
_entity_poly.pdbx_strand_id
1 'polypeptide(L)'
;MAWSSAGFDRWVARSARMGATAGVTMFAAAAMLAGCSKSESPSTTAAPVTKIKVGFSIATLNNAFFVGLKNGVERGAEKQGFDLVQTNANGDAQQQVNDTLNLLSQGVQAIVLNPIDSKAIIPAVEKANSMNVPVFMLDRGSDGGKVTSFVASDNVALGAAGAKWIADQLTKRYGSPKGNVVDLIGLIGTTAATDREKGFSDEIAKYPDIKVVARQEGGFDQEKSLNAMTSILQKYPQIDAVFGANDDNTVGAEKAIDNAGRYKPLGDPGHIMVIGADGTAQALSAIRAGKQDATISQNPIGMSAKAMTFITDYETKKDVPANYAWPTYLIDKSNIDSDGAKQYGLWALEVKQ
;
A
#
# COMPACT_ATOMS: atom_id res chain seq x y z
N MET A 1 8.25 19.92 19.96
CA MET A 1 7.07 20.79 19.78
C MET A 1 5.87 19.88 19.63
N ALA A 2 4.98 19.93 20.59
CA ALA A 2 3.81 19.06 20.67
C ALA A 2 2.75 19.52 19.68
N TRP A 3 2.27 18.63 18.81
CA TRP A 3 1.07 18.83 18.02
C TRP A 3 -0.12 18.25 18.75
N SER A 4 -1.04 19.13 19.12
CA SER A 4 -2.24 18.84 19.88
C SER A 4 -3.24 18.06 19.02
N SER A 5 -3.68 16.93 19.56
CA SER A 5 -4.84 16.15 19.13
C SER A 5 -6.12 16.87 19.53
N ALA A 6 -6.79 17.57 18.63
CA ALA A 6 -8.15 18.03 18.85
C ALA A 6 -8.90 18.04 17.50
N GLY A 7 -9.88 17.15 17.34
CA GLY A 7 -10.86 17.31 16.26
C GLY A 7 -11.39 16.05 15.61
N PHE A 8 -11.70 14.97 16.35
CA PHE A 8 -12.41 13.83 15.72
C PHE A 8 -13.40 13.12 16.67
N ASP A 9 -14.06 13.89 17.52
CA ASP A 9 -15.22 13.39 18.27
C ASP A 9 -16.43 14.25 17.96
N ARG A 10 -17.34 13.76 17.13
CA ARG A 10 -18.78 14.05 17.12
C ARG A 10 -19.47 13.52 15.86
N TRP A 11 -19.84 12.26 15.88
CA TRP A 11 -21.03 11.79 15.12
C TRP A 11 -21.48 10.42 15.63
N VAL A 12 -22.03 10.39 16.85
CA VAL A 12 -22.91 9.30 17.29
C VAL A 12 -24.02 9.92 18.14
N ALA A 13 -25.24 9.49 17.85
CA ALA A 13 -26.46 9.57 18.62
C ALA A 13 -27.30 10.86 18.53
N ARG A 14 -28.39 10.75 17.79
CA ARG A 14 -29.72 11.17 18.27
C ARG A 14 -30.82 10.36 17.59
N SER A 15 -31.21 9.29 18.22
CA SER A 15 -32.54 8.69 18.13
C SER A 15 -33.32 9.06 19.37
N ALA A 16 -34.45 9.72 19.25
CA ALA A 16 -35.55 9.77 20.23
C ALA A 16 -36.81 10.24 19.50
N ARG A 17 -37.75 9.36 19.27
CA ARG A 17 -38.99 9.12 20.05
C ARG A 17 -39.95 10.31 20.13
N MET A 18 -41.19 9.96 19.79
CA MET A 18 -42.54 10.40 20.20
C MET A 18 -43.36 10.85 19.00
N GLY A 19 -44.60 10.50 18.85
CA GLY A 19 -45.59 9.87 19.72
C GLY A 19 -46.92 9.87 18.97
N ALA A 20 -47.74 8.93 19.28
CA ALA A 20 -49.06 8.68 18.74
C ALA A 20 -50.09 9.75 19.13
N THR A 21 -51.03 10.06 18.23
CA THR A 21 -52.41 10.37 18.66
C THR A 21 -53.40 9.95 17.56
N ALA A 22 -54.39 9.22 17.99
CA ALA A 22 -55.53 8.73 17.26
C ALA A 22 -56.55 9.83 17.01
N GLY A 23 -57.25 9.76 15.88
CA GLY A 23 -58.41 10.55 15.60
C GLY A 23 -59.34 9.77 14.67
N VAL A 24 -60.36 9.16 15.26
CA VAL A 24 -61.47 8.49 14.60
C VAL A 24 -62.51 9.55 14.18
N THR A 25 -62.92 9.53 12.92
CA THR A 25 -64.27 10.01 12.53
C THR A 25 -64.83 9.21 11.34
N MET A 26 -65.92 8.51 11.59
CA MET A 26 -66.84 7.91 10.62
C MET A 26 -67.56 8.97 9.84
N PHE A 27 -67.82 8.78 8.55
CA PHE A 27 -69.09 9.02 7.91
C PHE A 27 -69.26 8.32 6.56
N ALA A 28 -70.19 7.46 6.51
CA ALA A 28 -71.29 7.12 5.57
C ALA A 28 -71.00 6.97 4.05
N ALA A 29 -71.55 5.89 3.60
CA ALA A 29 -71.68 5.31 2.28
C ALA A 29 -72.39 6.17 1.22
N ALA A 30 -71.94 6.09 -0.03
CA ALA A 30 -72.79 6.12 -1.22
C ALA A 30 -72.16 5.24 -2.32
N ALA A 31 -72.82 4.19 -2.69
CA ALA A 31 -72.52 3.33 -3.81
C ALA A 31 -72.88 3.99 -5.14
N MET A 32 -71.95 4.02 -6.11
CA MET A 32 -72.31 4.06 -7.53
C MET A 32 -71.33 3.20 -8.31
N LEU A 33 -71.90 2.24 -9.00
CA LEU A 33 -71.24 1.39 -9.99
C LEU A 33 -70.79 2.22 -11.22
N ALA A 34 -69.55 2.16 -11.58
CA ALA A 34 -69.11 2.41 -12.97
C ALA A 34 -67.69 1.87 -13.19
N GLY A 35 -67.56 0.94 -14.12
CA GLY A 35 -66.47 0.80 -15.06
C GLY A 35 -65.10 0.36 -14.54
N CYS A 36 -64.83 -0.95 -14.69
CA CYS A 36 -63.46 -1.46 -14.73
C CYS A 36 -62.70 -0.84 -15.91
N SER A 37 -61.81 0.12 -15.64
CA SER A 37 -60.63 0.32 -16.46
C SER A 37 -59.41 0.08 -15.57
N LYS A 38 -58.76 -1.05 -15.78
CA LYS A 38 -57.42 -1.30 -15.24
C LYS A 38 -56.49 -0.24 -15.79
N SER A 39 -56.25 0.78 -15.02
CA SER A 39 -55.10 1.66 -15.22
C SER A 39 -53.87 0.87 -14.78
N GLU A 40 -53.19 0.23 -15.72
CA GLU A 40 -51.85 -0.21 -15.50
C GLU A 40 -50.96 1.05 -15.29
N SER A 41 -50.62 1.31 -14.06
CA SER A 41 -49.53 2.25 -13.76
C SER A 41 -48.31 1.82 -14.56
N PRO A 42 -47.68 2.71 -15.34
CA PRO A 42 -46.42 2.34 -15.98
C PRO A 42 -45.43 1.97 -14.87
N SER A 43 -45.10 0.68 -14.82
CA SER A 43 -43.93 0.20 -14.09
C SER A 43 -42.72 0.96 -14.65
N THR A 44 -42.27 1.96 -13.94
CA THR A 44 -40.99 2.62 -14.23
C THR A 44 -39.93 1.59 -13.98
N THR A 45 -39.64 0.82 -14.99
CA THR A 45 -38.42 0.01 -15.02
C THR A 45 -37.26 1.02 -14.92
N ALA A 46 -36.69 1.15 -13.70
CA ALA A 46 -35.49 1.93 -13.50
C ALA A 46 -34.46 1.42 -14.54
N ALA A 47 -33.98 2.32 -15.39
CA ALA A 47 -32.93 1.98 -16.33
C ALA A 47 -31.79 1.27 -15.55
N PRO A 48 -31.23 0.20 -16.05
CA PRO A 48 -30.14 -0.49 -15.36
C PRO A 48 -29.04 0.53 -15.10
N VAL A 49 -28.72 0.74 -13.82
CA VAL A 49 -27.59 1.56 -13.42
C VAL A 49 -26.35 0.86 -13.99
N THR A 50 -25.82 1.37 -15.09
CA THR A 50 -24.60 0.85 -15.70
C THR A 50 -23.47 1.11 -14.70
N LYS A 51 -22.94 0.03 -14.12
CA LYS A 51 -21.78 0.11 -13.25
C LYS A 51 -20.59 0.66 -14.01
N ILE A 52 -19.82 1.53 -13.39
CA ILE A 52 -18.55 2.00 -13.94
C ILE A 52 -17.61 0.80 -14.07
N LYS A 53 -17.12 0.55 -15.28
CA LYS A 53 -16.17 -0.53 -15.55
C LYS A 53 -14.76 -0.02 -15.29
N VAL A 54 -14.07 -0.62 -14.31
CA VAL A 54 -12.70 -0.26 -13.91
C VAL A 54 -11.74 -1.36 -14.27
N GLY A 55 -10.66 -0.98 -14.99
CA GLY A 55 -9.53 -1.87 -15.24
C GLY A 55 -8.51 -1.79 -14.12
N PHE A 56 -7.93 -2.92 -13.72
CA PHE A 56 -6.81 -2.97 -12.80
C PHE A 56 -5.70 -3.87 -13.34
N SER A 57 -4.49 -3.34 -13.49
CA SER A 57 -3.30 -4.12 -13.84
C SER A 57 -2.28 -4.06 -12.72
N ILE A 58 -2.00 -5.23 -12.12
CA ILE A 58 -1.03 -5.39 -11.04
C ILE A 58 0.28 -5.99 -11.57
N ALA A 59 1.40 -5.52 -11.03
CA ALA A 59 2.75 -5.96 -11.40
C ALA A 59 2.95 -7.46 -11.18
N THR A 60 2.58 -7.95 -10.01
CA THR A 60 2.80 -9.35 -9.59
C THR A 60 1.93 -9.67 -8.37
N LEU A 61 1.84 -10.94 -8.03
CA LEU A 61 1.21 -11.45 -6.80
C LEU A 61 2.18 -12.35 -6.01
N ASN A 62 3.49 -12.19 -6.23
CA ASN A 62 4.53 -13.04 -5.64
C ASN A 62 4.80 -12.78 -4.15
N ASN A 63 4.25 -11.71 -3.59
CA ASN A 63 4.39 -11.40 -2.17
C ASN A 63 3.09 -10.88 -1.53
N ALA A 64 3.06 -10.87 -0.19
CA ALA A 64 1.88 -10.51 0.58
C ALA A 64 1.42 -9.06 0.37
N PHE A 65 2.34 -8.13 0.12
CA PHE A 65 2.00 -6.73 -0.10
C PHE A 65 1.12 -6.56 -1.36
N PHE A 66 1.49 -7.18 -2.48
CA PHE A 66 0.69 -7.12 -3.72
C PHE A 66 -0.63 -7.87 -3.60
N VAL A 67 -0.68 -8.98 -2.85
CA VAL A 67 -1.95 -9.64 -2.50
C VAL A 67 -2.83 -8.68 -1.69
N GLY A 68 -2.25 -7.94 -0.75
CA GLY A 68 -2.94 -6.89 0.00
C GLY A 68 -3.47 -5.77 -0.90
N LEU A 69 -2.67 -5.28 -1.85
CA LEU A 69 -3.11 -4.28 -2.84
C LEU A 69 -4.32 -4.78 -3.64
N LYS A 70 -4.23 -6.00 -4.19
CA LYS A 70 -5.32 -6.63 -4.94
C LYS A 70 -6.59 -6.74 -4.11
N ASN A 71 -6.50 -7.27 -2.89
CA ASN A 71 -7.64 -7.41 -1.99
C ASN A 71 -8.28 -6.05 -1.67
N GLY A 72 -7.46 -5.02 -1.49
CA GLY A 72 -7.94 -3.65 -1.25
C GLY A 72 -8.66 -3.05 -2.47
N VAL A 73 -8.16 -3.29 -3.69
CA VAL A 73 -8.83 -2.88 -4.93
C VAL A 73 -10.17 -3.61 -5.09
N GLU A 74 -10.22 -4.93 -4.89
CA GLU A 74 -11.44 -5.73 -4.99
C GLU A 74 -12.52 -5.26 -4.00
N ARG A 75 -12.15 -5.13 -2.71
CA ARG A 75 -13.06 -4.61 -1.67
C ARG A 75 -13.51 -3.18 -1.96
N GLY A 76 -12.59 -2.35 -2.46
CA GLY A 76 -12.90 -0.98 -2.86
C GLY A 76 -13.87 -0.92 -4.04
N ALA A 77 -13.67 -1.75 -5.07
CA ALA A 77 -14.55 -1.86 -6.22
C ALA A 77 -15.96 -2.34 -5.83
N GLU A 78 -16.04 -3.37 -5.00
CA GLU A 78 -17.31 -3.88 -4.46
C GLU A 78 -18.06 -2.78 -3.69
N LYS A 79 -17.37 -2.09 -2.78
CA LYS A 79 -17.96 -1.00 -1.97
C LYS A 79 -18.47 0.16 -2.82
N GLN A 80 -17.76 0.49 -3.92
CA GLN A 80 -18.16 1.57 -4.85
C GLN A 80 -19.15 1.09 -5.92
N GLY A 81 -19.44 -0.20 -6.00
CA GLY A 81 -20.34 -0.78 -6.99
C GLY A 81 -19.76 -0.81 -8.40
N PHE A 82 -18.43 -0.87 -8.55
CA PHE A 82 -17.75 -0.96 -9.84
C PHE A 82 -17.81 -2.37 -10.46
N ASP A 83 -17.73 -2.43 -11.78
CA ASP A 83 -17.45 -3.65 -12.55
C ASP A 83 -15.93 -3.73 -12.74
N LEU A 84 -15.25 -4.57 -11.96
CA LEU A 84 -13.80 -4.68 -11.93
C LEU A 84 -13.30 -5.77 -12.88
N VAL A 85 -12.42 -5.38 -13.81
CA VAL A 85 -11.66 -6.32 -14.65
C VAL A 85 -10.19 -6.18 -14.32
N GLN A 86 -9.51 -7.30 -14.02
CA GLN A 86 -8.15 -7.24 -13.51
C GLN A 86 -7.21 -8.21 -14.24
N THR A 87 -5.93 -7.82 -14.32
CA THR A 87 -4.84 -8.61 -14.88
C THR A 87 -3.65 -8.63 -13.93
N ASN A 88 -2.85 -9.69 -14.04
CA ASN A 88 -1.58 -9.85 -13.31
C ASN A 88 -0.46 -10.09 -14.33
N ALA A 89 0.50 -9.19 -14.36
CA ALA A 89 1.61 -9.25 -15.31
C ALA A 89 2.71 -10.26 -14.93
N ASN A 90 2.62 -10.86 -13.74
CA ASN A 90 3.56 -11.88 -13.25
C ASN A 90 5.05 -11.47 -13.32
N GLY A 91 5.35 -10.19 -13.15
CA GLY A 91 6.72 -9.67 -13.20
C GLY A 91 7.22 -9.33 -14.61
N ASP A 92 6.38 -9.42 -15.64
CA ASP A 92 6.74 -9.09 -17.03
C ASP A 92 6.19 -7.73 -17.44
N ALA A 93 7.09 -6.75 -17.66
CA ALA A 93 6.71 -5.39 -18.01
C ALA A 93 6.04 -5.30 -19.40
N GLN A 94 6.47 -6.11 -20.37
CA GLN A 94 5.86 -6.13 -21.70
C GLN A 94 4.45 -6.74 -21.64
N GLN A 95 4.28 -7.81 -20.88
CA GLN A 95 2.98 -8.41 -20.60
C GLN A 95 2.04 -7.37 -19.97
N GLN A 96 2.54 -6.57 -19.01
CA GLN A 96 1.73 -5.54 -18.37
C GLN A 96 1.23 -4.48 -19.35
N VAL A 97 2.07 -4.03 -20.27
CA VAL A 97 1.65 -3.10 -21.34
C VAL A 97 0.53 -3.72 -22.18
N ASN A 98 0.72 -4.96 -22.64
CA ASN A 98 -0.29 -5.67 -23.45
C ASN A 98 -1.60 -5.87 -22.68
N ASP A 99 -1.53 -6.27 -21.43
CA ASP A 99 -2.68 -6.43 -20.54
C ASP A 99 -3.44 -5.11 -20.36
N THR A 100 -2.73 -4.01 -20.16
CA THR A 100 -3.33 -2.68 -20.04
C THR A 100 -4.04 -2.26 -21.31
N LEU A 101 -3.43 -2.49 -22.50
CA LEU A 101 -4.05 -2.23 -23.80
C LEU A 101 -5.32 -3.09 -24.01
N ASN A 102 -5.29 -4.34 -23.57
CA ASN A 102 -6.44 -5.25 -23.63
C ASN A 102 -7.59 -4.76 -22.72
N LEU A 103 -7.29 -4.29 -21.49
CA LEU A 103 -8.29 -3.68 -20.60
C LEU A 103 -8.93 -2.45 -21.25
N LEU A 104 -8.13 -1.57 -21.86
CA LEU A 104 -8.63 -0.40 -22.58
C LEU A 104 -9.55 -0.80 -23.75
N SER A 105 -9.20 -1.84 -24.52
CA SER A 105 -10.02 -2.35 -25.61
C SER A 105 -11.36 -2.93 -25.17
N GLN A 106 -11.47 -3.39 -23.92
CA GLN A 106 -12.70 -3.87 -23.29
C GLN A 106 -13.62 -2.74 -22.81
N GLY A 107 -13.25 -1.47 -23.05
CA GLY A 107 -14.07 -0.31 -22.75
C GLY A 107 -14.13 0.04 -21.28
N VAL A 108 -13.03 -0.13 -20.55
CA VAL A 108 -12.92 0.38 -19.16
C VAL A 108 -13.04 1.90 -19.15
N GLN A 109 -13.73 2.44 -18.16
CA GLN A 109 -13.99 3.87 -18.01
C GLN A 109 -12.97 4.57 -17.09
N ALA A 110 -12.27 3.79 -16.28
CA ALA A 110 -11.10 4.21 -15.51
C ALA A 110 -10.10 3.05 -15.43
N ILE A 111 -8.81 3.36 -15.26
CA ILE A 111 -7.80 2.32 -15.10
C ILE A 111 -6.90 2.59 -13.90
N VAL A 112 -6.67 1.55 -13.09
CA VAL A 112 -5.72 1.55 -11.98
C VAL A 112 -4.51 0.74 -12.38
N LEU A 113 -3.31 1.30 -12.22
CA LEU A 113 -2.05 0.68 -12.60
C LEU A 113 -1.09 0.63 -11.42
N ASN A 114 -0.51 -0.56 -11.19
CA ASN A 114 0.64 -0.75 -10.31
C ASN A 114 1.78 -1.31 -11.18
N PRO A 115 2.66 -0.45 -11.75
CA PRO A 115 3.59 -0.88 -12.78
C PRO A 115 4.79 -1.66 -12.23
N ILE A 116 5.31 -2.57 -13.06
CA ILE A 116 6.59 -3.25 -12.83
C ILE A 116 7.73 -2.29 -13.06
N ASP A 117 7.64 -1.50 -14.12
CA ASP A 117 8.65 -0.52 -14.53
C ASP A 117 7.98 0.80 -14.92
N SER A 118 8.47 1.89 -14.34
CA SER A 118 7.87 3.23 -14.47
C SER A 118 8.01 3.82 -15.87
N LYS A 119 9.00 3.37 -16.65
CA LYS A 119 9.21 3.81 -18.04
C LYS A 119 8.50 2.91 -19.03
N ALA A 120 8.56 1.60 -18.82
CA ALA A 120 7.94 0.64 -19.73
C ALA A 120 6.42 0.82 -19.83
N ILE A 121 5.76 1.30 -18.75
CA ILE A 121 4.30 1.49 -18.72
C ILE A 121 3.82 2.73 -19.48
N ILE A 122 4.71 3.69 -19.82
CA ILE A 122 4.35 4.97 -20.45
C ILE A 122 3.46 4.80 -21.68
N PRO A 123 3.76 3.92 -22.66
CA PRO A 123 2.93 3.78 -23.86
C PRO A 123 1.48 3.40 -23.54
N ALA A 124 1.26 2.59 -22.50
CA ALA A 124 -0.07 2.20 -22.07
C ALA A 124 -0.82 3.36 -21.39
N VAL A 125 -0.12 4.17 -20.59
CA VAL A 125 -0.67 5.39 -19.98
C VAL A 125 -1.07 6.40 -21.07
N GLU A 126 -0.19 6.65 -22.06
CA GLU A 126 -0.48 7.54 -23.19
C GLU A 126 -1.66 7.04 -24.04
N LYS A 127 -1.76 5.72 -24.23
CA LYS A 127 -2.91 5.13 -24.91
C LYS A 127 -4.21 5.37 -24.15
N ALA A 128 -4.23 5.18 -22.83
CA ALA A 128 -5.39 5.52 -21.99
C ALA A 128 -5.76 7.00 -22.12
N ASN A 129 -4.76 7.89 -22.06
CA ASN A 129 -4.95 9.34 -22.24
C ASN A 129 -5.57 9.68 -23.60
N SER A 130 -5.11 9.03 -24.71
CA SER A 130 -5.66 9.25 -26.05
C SER A 130 -7.13 8.81 -26.17
N MET A 131 -7.55 7.88 -25.33
CA MET A 131 -8.94 7.41 -25.25
C MET A 131 -9.77 8.18 -24.21
N ASN A 132 -9.21 9.21 -23.55
CA ASN A 132 -9.82 9.95 -22.44
C ASN A 132 -10.19 9.05 -21.24
N VAL A 133 -9.49 7.94 -21.03
CA VAL A 133 -9.63 7.08 -19.85
C VAL A 133 -8.73 7.62 -18.75
N PRO A 134 -9.27 8.03 -17.58
CA PRO A 134 -8.47 8.50 -16.46
C PRO A 134 -7.58 7.39 -15.88
N VAL A 135 -6.33 7.74 -15.59
CA VAL A 135 -5.32 6.81 -15.09
C VAL A 135 -5.05 7.10 -13.61
N PHE A 136 -5.20 6.10 -12.79
CA PHE A 136 -4.87 6.13 -11.37
C PHE A 136 -3.67 5.20 -11.12
N MET A 137 -2.59 5.79 -10.60
CA MET A 137 -1.42 5.00 -10.22
C MET A 137 -1.55 4.58 -8.76
N LEU A 138 -1.16 3.34 -8.46
CA LEU A 138 -1.25 2.76 -7.13
C LEU A 138 0.11 2.20 -6.71
N ASP A 139 0.65 2.66 -5.58
CA ASP A 139 1.94 2.26 -4.99
C ASP A 139 3.17 2.61 -5.85
N ARG A 140 3.12 2.36 -7.14
CA ARG A 140 4.18 2.69 -8.11
C ARG A 140 3.65 3.64 -9.17
N GLY A 141 4.48 4.60 -9.59
CA GLY A 141 4.15 5.62 -10.58
C GLY A 141 4.63 5.30 -11.99
N SER A 142 4.27 6.16 -12.93
CA SER A 142 4.80 6.21 -14.29
C SER A 142 5.67 7.46 -14.47
N ASP A 143 6.79 7.31 -15.18
CA ASP A 143 7.70 8.43 -15.50
C ASP A 143 7.19 9.31 -16.64
N GLY A 144 6.01 9.01 -17.22
CA GLY A 144 5.41 9.77 -18.30
C GLY A 144 3.93 9.48 -18.51
N GLY A 145 3.32 10.26 -19.43
CA GLY A 145 1.89 10.27 -19.63
C GLY A 145 1.15 11.10 -18.56
N LYS A 146 -0.15 11.31 -18.76
CA LYS A 146 -0.99 12.06 -17.80
C LYS A 146 -1.60 11.10 -16.79
N VAL A 147 -1.25 11.28 -15.52
CA VAL A 147 -1.83 10.57 -14.38
C VAL A 147 -2.89 11.44 -13.72
N THR A 148 -4.07 10.89 -13.47
CA THR A 148 -5.18 11.58 -12.80
C THR A 148 -4.92 11.69 -11.30
N SER A 149 -4.46 10.61 -10.68
CA SER A 149 -4.04 10.58 -9.28
C SER A 149 -3.04 9.45 -9.05
N PHE A 150 -2.03 9.73 -8.23
CA PHE A 150 -1.07 8.74 -7.76
C PHE A 150 -1.20 8.58 -6.25
N VAL A 151 -1.59 7.38 -5.82
CA VAL A 151 -1.73 7.01 -4.41
C VAL A 151 -0.60 6.06 -4.04
N ALA A 152 0.32 6.51 -3.21
CA ALA A 152 1.48 5.73 -2.77
C ALA A 152 1.94 6.18 -1.38
N SER A 153 2.73 5.35 -0.70
CA SER A 153 3.47 5.79 0.48
C SER A 153 4.44 6.92 0.12
N ASP A 154 4.72 7.81 1.06
CA ASP A 154 5.87 8.73 0.93
C ASP A 154 7.17 7.92 1.08
N ASN A 155 7.66 7.42 -0.06
CA ASN A 155 8.83 6.55 -0.10
C ASN A 155 10.13 7.26 0.30
N VAL A 156 10.23 8.58 0.06
CA VAL A 156 11.37 9.39 0.53
C VAL A 156 11.35 9.45 2.06
N ALA A 157 10.20 9.78 2.65
CA ALA A 157 10.06 9.80 4.11
C ALA A 157 10.25 8.41 4.73
N LEU A 158 9.79 7.35 4.05
CA LEU A 158 9.97 5.96 4.50
C LEU A 158 11.45 5.57 4.55
N GLY A 159 12.21 5.81 3.49
CA GLY A 159 13.64 5.54 3.45
C GLY A 159 14.41 6.33 4.50
N ALA A 160 14.07 7.63 4.66
CA ALA A 160 14.66 8.47 5.70
C ALA A 160 14.34 7.96 7.11
N ALA A 161 13.12 7.48 7.36
CA ALA A 161 12.73 6.90 8.65
C ALA A 161 13.54 5.63 8.96
N GLY A 162 13.80 4.77 7.97
CA GLY A 162 14.65 3.60 8.12
C GLY A 162 16.09 3.96 8.49
N ALA A 163 16.69 4.91 7.78
CA ALA A 163 18.05 5.39 8.07
C ALA A 163 18.14 6.04 9.46
N LYS A 164 17.16 6.87 9.81
CA LYS A 164 17.10 7.50 11.12
C LYS A 164 16.95 6.46 12.24
N TRP A 165 16.09 5.47 12.07
CA TRP A 165 15.93 4.39 13.06
C TRP A 165 17.26 3.67 13.29
N ILE A 166 17.99 3.31 12.22
CA ILE A 166 19.32 2.69 12.33
C ILE A 166 20.28 3.60 13.10
N ALA A 167 20.36 4.88 12.77
CA ALA A 167 21.23 5.84 13.47
C ALA A 167 20.90 5.95 14.95
N ASP A 168 19.61 5.97 15.30
CA ASP A 168 19.15 6.01 16.69
C ASP A 168 19.54 4.71 17.46
N GLN A 169 19.41 3.52 16.82
CA GLN A 169 19.81 2.26 17.45
C GLN A 169 21.34 2.15 17.60
N LEU A 170 22.10 2.57 16.60
CA LEU A 170 23.55 2.62 16.69
C LEU A 170 24.02 3.59 17.79
N THR A 171 23.34 4.72 17.95
CA THR A 171 23.60 5.67 19.04
C THR A 171 23.33 5.05 20.40
N LYS A 172 22.22 4.30 20.54
CA LYS A 172 21.93 3.55 21.79
C LYS A 172 23.00 2.50 22.10
N ARG A 173 23.52 1.81 21.06
CA ARG A 173 24.53 0.75 21.20
C ARG A 173 25.93 1.30 21.51
N TYR A 174 26.35 2.39 20.86
CA TYR A 174 27.73 2.88 20.87
C TYR A 174 27.93 4.25 21.50
N GLY A 175 26.86 4.90 21.98
CA GLY A 175 26.89 6.27 22.52
C GLY A 175 27.00 7.36 21.43
N SER A 176 27.12 6.97 20.16
CA SER A 176 27.16 7.86 18.99
C SER A 176 26.69 7.11 17.74
N PRO A 177 26.17 7.81 16.71
CA PRO A 177 25.71 7.18 15.47
C PRO A 177 26.91 6.75 14.60
N LYS A 178 27.44 5.56 14.84
CA LYS A 178 28.56 4.96 14.12
C LYS A 178 28.36 3.47 13.90
N GLY A 179 28.88 2.94 12.80
CA GLY A 179 28.81 1.51 12.48
C GLY A 179 28.77 1.23 10.98
N ASN A 180 28.73 -0.05 10.64
CA ASN A 180 28.69 -0.55 9.26
C ASN A 180 27.27 -0.98 8.90
N VAL A 181 26.72 -0.39 7.88
CA VAL A 181 25.33 -0.62 7.43
C VAL A 181 25.32 -1.21 6.02
N VAL A 182 24.45 -2.16 5.80
CA VAL A 182 24.13 -2.72 4.48
C VAL A 182 22.79 -2.14 4.04
N ASP A 183 22.69 -1.78 2.76
CA ASP A 183 21.48 -1.32 2.12
C ASP A 183 21.11 -2.29 0.98
N LEU A 184 20.00 -3.01 1.17
CA LEU A 184 19.39 -3.88 0.17
C LEU A 184 18.26 -3.12 -0.54
N ILE A 185 18.59 -2.50 -1.67
CA ILE A 185 17.66 -1.67 -2.43
C ILE A 185 16.56 -2.48 -3.10
N GLY A 186 15.45 -1.81 -3.45
CA GLY A 186 14.29 -2.41 -4.11
C GLY A 186 14.53 -2.75 -5.58
N LEU A 187 13.43 -3.02 -6.29
CA LEU A 187 13.46 -3.29 -7.73
C LEU A 187 13.80 -2.01 -8.51
N ILE A 188 14.96 -2.00 -9.14
CA ILE A 188 15.41 -0.89 -10.00
C ILE A 188 14.40 -0.68 -11.13
N GLY A 189 14.12 0.58 -11.47
CA GLY A 189 13.10 0.95 -12.48
C GLY A 189 11.73 1.27 -11.89
N THR A 190 11.55 1.14 -10.56
CA THR A 190 10.31 1.56 -9.89
C THR A 190 10.49 2.86 -9.12
N THR A 191 9.46 3.73 -9.10
CA THR A 191 9.45 4.95 -8.28
C THR A 191 9.64 4.62 -6.80
N ALA A 192 9.01 3.54 -6.30
CA ALA A 192 9.13 3.12 -4.91
C ALA A 192 10.58 2.82 -4.50
N ALA A 193 11.36 2.12 -5.35
CA ALA A 193 12.75 1.84 -5.07
C ALA A 193 13.61 3.11 -5.11
N THR A 194 13.44 3.93 -6.16
CA THR A 194 14.21 5.16 -6.36
C THR A 194 14.02 6.15 -5.22
N ASP A 195 12.76 6.40 -4.83
CA ASP A 195 12.44 7.38 -3.80
C ASP A 195 12.84 6.88 -2.41
N ARG A 196 12.68 5.57 -2.13
CA ARG A 196 13.08 4.97 -0.85
C ARG A 196 14.59 5.00 -0.67
N GLU A 197 15.32 4.65 -1.73
CA GLU A 197 16.78 4.74 -1.76
C GLU A 197 17.26 6.20 -1.58
N LYS A 198 16.62 7.15 -2.26
CA LYS A 198 16.94 8.58 -2.10
C LYS A 198 16.75 9.01 -0.64
N GLY A 199 15.62 8.68 -0.04
CA GLY A 199 15.33 9.05 1.35
C GLY A 199 16.33 8.44 2.33
N PHE A 200 16.67 7.15 2.16
CA PHE A 200 17.68 6.48 2.97
C PHE A 200 19.05 7.14 2.83
N SER A 201 19.50 7.37 1.59
CA SER A 201 20.80 7.97 1.30
C SER A 201 20.93 9.39 1.84
N ASP A 202 19.91 10.23 1.63
CA ASP A 202 19.91 11.63 2.11
C ASP A 202 19.94 11.70 3.66
N GLU A 203 19.24 10.78 4.32
CA GLU A 203 19.20 10.77 5.79
C GLU A 203 20.49 10.20 6.38
N ILE A 204 20.97 9.04 5.88
CA ILE A 204 22.16 8.39 6.44
C ILE A 204 23.43 9.24 6.28
N ALA A 205 23.49 10.08 5.23
CA ALA A 205 24.60 11.01 5.00
C ALA A 205 24.77 12.06 6.10
N LYS A 206 23.76 12.30 6.93
CA LYS A 206 23.83 13.20 8.09
C LYS A 206 24.67 12.63 9.23
N TYR A 207 25.02 11.33 9.18
CA TYR A 207 25.75 10.61 10.20
C TYR A 207 27.09 10.10 9.63
N PRO A 208 28.15 10.93 9.57
CA PRO A 208 29.38 10.65 8.83
C PRO A 208 30.18 9.44 9.36
N ASP A 209 29.93 9.02 10.60
CA ASP A 209 30.59 7.84 11.19
C ASP A 209 29.80 6.54 10.93
N ILE A 210 28.61 6.61 10.33
CA ILE A 210 27.93 5.44 9.79
C ILE A 210 28.45 5.20 8.36
N LYS A 211 28.92 3.99 8.09
CA LYS A 211 29.46 3.59 6.79
C LYS A 211 28.47 2.64 6.11
N VAL A 212 27.92 3.03 4.97
CA VAL A 212 27.20 2.11 4.10
C VAL A 212 28.26 1.29 3.36
N VAL A 213 28.59 0.11 3.92
CA VAL A 213 29.68 -0.74 3.43
C VAL A 213 29.30 -1.53 2.18
N ALA A 214 28.01 -1.76 1.98
CA ALA A 214 27.47 -2.40 0.78
C ALA A 214 26.09 -1.84 0.46
N ARG A 215 25.86 -1.67 -0.84
CA ARG A 215 24.58 -1.34 -1.43
C ARG A 215 24.34 -2.27 -2.60
N GLN A 216 23.26 -3.07 -2.55
CA GLN A 216 23.01 -4.07 -3.57
C GLN A 216 21.51 -4.24 -3.81
N GLU A 217 21.12 -4.52 -5.05
CA GLU A 217 19.74 -4.78 -5.38
C GLU A 217 19.25 -6.08 -4.74
N GLY A 218 18.24 -5.98 -3.87
CA GLY A 218 17.44 -7.08 -3.36
C GLY A 218 16.15 -7.28 -4.16
N GLY A 219 15.75 -6.26 -4.95
CA GLY A 219 14.69 -6.37 -5.95
C GLY A 219 13.28 -6.58 -5.39
N PHE A 220 13.05 -6.33 -4.09
CA PHE A 220 11.82 -6.73 -3.38
C PHE A 220 11.57 -8.24 -3.43
N ASP A 221 12.66 -9.04 -3.42
CA ASP A 221 12.64 -10.48 -3.61
C ASP A 221 13.53 -11.18 -2.57
N GLN A 222 12.99 -12.25 -1.95
CA GLN A 222 13.67 -12.96 -0.86
C GLN A 222 14.91 -13.70 -1.35
N GLU A 223 14.87 -14.33 -2.53
CA GLU A 223 15.99 -15.11 -3.06
C GLU A 223 17.14 -14.21 -3.53
N LYS A 224 16.82 -13.13 -4.24
CA LYS A 224 17.83 -12.13 -4.64
C LYS A 224 18.50 -11.53 -3.41
N SER A 225 17.73 -11.17 -2.38
CA SER A 225 18.25 -10.60 -1.15
C SER A 225 19.10 -11.61 -0.34
N LEU A 226 18.69 -12.88 -0.30
CA LEU A 226 19.49 -13.96 0.29
C LEU A 226 20.86 -14.06 -0.40
N ASN A 227 20.88 -14.08 -1.73
CA ASN A 227 22.11 -14.21 -2.52
C ASN A 227 23.00 -12.96 -2.36
N ALA A 228 22.42 -11.77 -2.42
CA ALA A 228 23.11 -10.51 -2.19
C ALA A 228 23.74 -10.46 -0.79
N MET A 229 22.95 -10.72 0.25
CA MET A 229 23.43 -10.67 1.63
C MET A 229 24.45 -11.77 1.94
N THR A 230 24.32 -12.96 1.36
CA THR A 230 25.32 -14.03 1.49
C THR A 230 26.68 -13.56 0.99
N SER A 231 26.73 -12.92 -0.18
CA SER A 231 27.97 -12.37 -0.75
C SER A 231 28.55 -11.23 0.10
N ILE A 232 27.68 -10.37 0.65
CA ILE A 232 28.06 -9.26 1.52
C ILE A 232 28.67 -9.80 2.83
N LEU A 233 28.05 -10.80 3.46
CA LEU A 233 28.52 -11.39 4.72
C LEU A 233 29.90 -12.04 4.58
N GLN A 234 30.23 -12.59 3.39
CA GLN A 234 31.57 -13.14 3.10
C GLN A 234 32.64 -12.05 3.00
N LYS A 235 32.28 -10.89 2.48
CA LYS A 235 33.19 -9.76 2.24
C LYS A 235 33.39 -8.89 3.47
N TYR A 236 32.35 -8.69 4.25
CA TYR A 236 32.36 -7.77 5.39
C TYR A 236 32.19 -8.51 6.72
N PRO A 237 33.28 -8.69 7.49
CA PRO A 237 33.24 -9.42 8.76
C PRO A 237 32.44 -8.69 9.84
N GLN A 238 32.32 -7.36 9.75
CA GLN A 238 31.58 -6.55 10.69
C GLN A 238 30.46 -5.80 9.98
N ILE A 239 29.23 -6.10 10.36
CA ILE A 239 28.00 -5.44 9.92
C ILE A 239 27.16 -5.22 11.17
N ASP A 240 26.69 -3.98 11.36
CA ASP A 240 25.91 -3.58 12.53
C ASP A 240 24.42 -3.52 12.25
N ALA A 241 24.05 -3.15 11.02
CA ALA A 241 22.66 -3.08 10.62
C ALA A 241 22.43 -3.34 9.12
N VAL A 242 21.23 -3.77 8.78
CA VAL A 242 20.71 -3.93 7.41
C VAL A 242 19.44 -3.14 7.26
N PHE A 243 19.38 -2.29 6.24
CA PHE A 243 18.15 -1.74 5.72
C PHE A 243 17.71 -2.59 4.53
N GLY A 244 16.57 -3.24 4.63
CA GLY A 244 15.90 -3.88 3.51
C GLY A 244 14.85 -2.95 2.95
N ALA A 245 14.89 -2.69 1.64
CA ALA A 245 13.92 -1.81 1.01
C ALA A 245 12.46 -2.28 1.23
N ASN A 246 12.24 -3.58 1.49
CA ASN A 246 10.99 -4.11 2.00
C ASN A 246 11.21 -5.36 2.89
N ASP A 247 10.12 -5.96 3.39
CA ASP A 247 10.18 -7.12 4.26
C ASP A 247 10.67 -8.39 3.54
N ASP A 248 10.44 -8.56 2.22
CA ASP A 248 11.03 -9.67 1.48
C ASP A 248 12.56 -9.56 1.40
N ASN A 249 13.08 -8.33 1.27
CA ASN A 249 14.52 -8.11 1.35
C ASN A 249 15.08 -8.48 2.73
N THR A 250 14.38 -8.15 3.81
CA THR A 250 14.83 -8.50 5.18
C THR A 250 14.74 -9.99 5.44
N VAL A 251 13.70 -10.67 4.99
CA VAL A 251 13.58 -12.13 5.10
C VAL A 251 14.77 -12.83 4.41
N GLY A 252 15.14 -12.38 3.21
CA GLY A 252 16.35 -12.88 2.53
C GLY A 252 17.61 -12.62 3.33
N ALA A 253 17.76 -11.40 3.88
CA ALA A 253 18.92 -11.03 4.70
C ALA A 253 19.02 -11.85 5.99
N GLU A 254 17.91 -12.02 6.71
CA GLU A 254 17.85 -12.83 7.94
C GLU A 254 18.28 -14.26 7.67
N LYS A 255 17.78 -14.87 6.59
CA LYS A 255 18.15 -16.22 6.20
C LYS A 255 19.64 -16.33 5.86
N ALA A 256 20.22 -15.31 5.21
CA ALA A 256 21.66 -15.27 4.95
C ALA A 256 22.48 -15.16 6.24
N ILE A 257 22.04 -14.32 7.20
CA ILE A 257 22.67 -14.16 8.52
C ILE A 257 22.62 -15.47 9.31
N ASP A 258 21.47 -16.16 9.32
CA ASP A 258 21.31 -17.48 9.95
C ASP A 258 22.25 -18.52 9.31
N ASN A 259 22.26 -18.63 7.98
CA ASN A 259 23.08 -19.58 7.23
C ASN A 259 24.59 -19.35 7.44
N ALA A 260 25.00 -18.10 7.65
CA ALA A 260 26.39 -17.73 7.95
C ALA A 260 26.79 -17.97 9.42
N GLY A 261 25.85 -18.46 10.28
CA GLY A 261 26.08 -18.64 11.71
C GLY A 261 26.29 -17.31 12.46
N ARG A 262 25.84 -16.19 11.88
CA ARG A 262 26.03 -14.84 12.44
C ARG A 262 24.81 -14.30 13.17
N TYR A 263 23.75 -15.08 13.26
CA TYR A 263 22.59 -14.70 14.08
C TYR A 263 23.00 -14.57 15.55
N LYS A 264 22.61 -13.44 16.16
CA LYS A 264 22.70 -13.18 17.59
C LYS A 264 21.37 -12.65 18.07
N PRO A 265 20.93 -12.98 19.28
CA PRO A 265 19.66 -12.48 19.81
C PRO A 265 19.70 -10.98 20.06
N LEU A 266 18.52 -10.38 20.10
CA LEU A 266 18.34 -8.97 20.42
C LEU A 266 19.02 -8.63 21.75
N GLY A 267 19.83 -7.56 21.78
CA GLY A 267 20.60 -7.13 22.95
C GLY A 267 22.01 -7.69 23.04
N ASP A 268 22.38 -8.70 22.22
CA ASP A 268 23.77 -9.13 22.08
C ASP A 268 24.59 -8.07 21.33
N PRO A 269 25.83 -7.73 21.77
CA PRO A 269 26.66 -6.76 21.09
C PRO A 269 26.98 -7.11 19.62
N GLY A 270 26.96 -8.40 19.26
CA GLY A 270 27.18 -8.88 17.90
C GLY A 270 25.89 -9.02 17.07
N HIS A 271 24.73 -8.61 17.60
CA HIS A 271 23.46 -8.66 16.86
C HIS A 271 23.49 -7.72 15.66
N ILE A 272 23.16 -8.24 14.47
CA ILE A 272 22.97 -7.45 13.25
C ILE A 272 21.51 -6.98 13.24
N MET A 273 21.30 -5.69 13.41
CA MET A 273 19.95 -5.11 13.38
C MET A 273 19.37 -5.16 11.97
N VAL A 274 18.08 -5.50 11.85
CA VAL A 274 17.39 -5.61 10.55
C VAL A 274 16.10 -4.82 10.59
N ILE A 275 15.97 -3.86 9.66
CA ILE A 275 14.74 -3.10 9.46
C ILE A 275 14.28 -3.18 8.02
N GLY A 276 12.99 -3.43 7.83
CA GLY A 276 12.31 -3.50 6.52
C GLY A 276 11.20 -2.49 6.35
N ALA A 277 10.41 -2.72 5.32
CA ALA A 277 9.17 -2.01 5.04
C ALA A 277 8.11 -2.99 4.53
N ASP A 278 6.87 -2.66 4.70
CA ASP A 278 5.58 -3.22 4.31
C ASP A 278 4.70 -3.54 5.52
N GLY A 279 5.24 -4.10 6.60
CA GLY A 279 4.47 -4.59 7.74
C GLY A 279 3.78 -5.93 7.47
N THR A 280 4.47 -6.85 6.77
CA THR A 280 3.94 -8.17 6.44
C THR A 280 3.75 -9.06 7.66
N ALA A 281 2.88 -10.07 7.58
CA ALA A 281 2.69 -11.05 8.66
C ALA A 281 4.00 -11.74 9.04
N GLN A 282 4.85 -12.03 8.06
CA GLN A 282 6.15 -12.64 8.27
C GLN A 282 7.09 -11.72 9.06
N ALA A 283 7.19 -10.43 8.68
CA ALA A 283 7.98 -9.45 9.42
C ALA A 283 7.46 -9.23 10.84
N LEU A 284 6.14 -9.12 11.02
CA LEU A 284 5.55 -8.98 12.36
C LEU A 284 5.85 -10.20 13.25
N SER A 285 5.82 -11.40 12.67
CA SER A 285 6.20 -12.63 13.38
C SER A 285 7.70 -12.64 13.72
N ALA A 286 8.57 -12.20 12.79
CA ALA A 286 10.01 -12.11 13.00
C ALA A 286 10.36 -11.08 14.08
N ILE A 287 9.67 -9.93 14.13
CA ILE A 287 9.82 -8.91 15.19
C ILE A 287 9.46 -9.49 16.56
N ARG A 288 8.34 -10.21 16.66
CA ARG A 288 7.96 -10.88 17.92
C ARG A 288 8.99 -11.92 18.36
N ALA A 289 9.55 -12.66 17.41
CA ALA A 289 10.59 -13.65 17.64
C ALA A 289 11.98 -13.05 17.91
N GLY A 290 12.18 -11.73 17.68
CA GLY A 290 13.47 -11.05 17.84
C GLY A 290 14.48 -11.38 16.74
N LYS A 291 13.99 -11.77 15.56
CA LYS A 291 14.81 -12.00 14.34
C LYS A 291 14.92 -10.74 13.51
N GLN A 292 13.83 -10.04 13.31
CA GLN A 292 13.77 -8.70 12.72
C GLN A 292 13.56 -7.67 13.83
N ASP A 293 14.15 -6.50 13.71
CA ASP A 293 14.05 -5.45 14.74
C ASP A 293 12.88 -4.50 14.49
N ALA A 294 12.64 -4.14 13.23
CA ALA A 294 11.57 -3.22 12.87
C ALA A 294 11.09 -3.41 11.42
N THR A 295 9.90 -2.90 11.14
CA THR A 295 9.36 -2.70 9.80
C THR A 295 8.58 -1.39 9.73
N ILE A 296 8.49 -0.78 8.54
CA ILE A 296 7.68 0.41 8.32
C ILE A 296 6.45 -0.01 7.51
N SER A 297 5.32 -0.17 8.18
CA SER A 297 4.08 -0.64 7.55
C SER A 297 3.51 0.39 6.58
N GLN A 298 3.01 -0.10 5.43
CA GLN A 298 2.42 0.69 4.35
C GLN A 298 0.90 0.54 4.22
N ASN A 299 0.29 -0.47 4.80
CA ASN A 299 -1.14 -0.80 4.71
C ASN A 299 -1.72 -0.74 3.27
N PRO A 300 -1.39 -1.70 2.41
CA PRO A 300 -1.79 -1.71 1.00
C PRO A 300 -3.31 -1.81 0.81
N ILE A 301 -4.05 -2.45 1.74
CA ILE A 301 -5.51 -2.56 1.68
C ILE A 301 -6.15 -1.17 1.79
N GLY A 302 -5.73 -0.38 2.77
CA GLY A 302 -6.23 0.98 2.96
C GLY A 302 -5.84 1.91 1.82
N MET A 303 -4.59 1.81 1.34
CA MET A 303 -4.08 2.56 0.18
C MET A 303 -4.93 2.31 -1.07
N SER A 304 -5.22 1.05 -1.38
CA SER A 304 -6.04 0.65 -2.52
C SER A 304 -7.49 1.15 -2.39
N ALA A 305 -8.09 0.99 -1.21
CA ALA A 305 -9.46 1.48 -0.97
C ALA A 305 -9.56 3.00 -1.18
N LYS A 306 -8.49 3.75 -0.85
CA LYS A 306 -8.41 5.19 -1.12
C LYS A 306 -8.36 5.50 -2.61
N ALA A 307 -7.55 4.76 -3.38
CA ALA A 307 -7.50 4.92 -4.84
C ALA A 307 -8.87 4.65 -5.49
N MET A 308 -9.59 3.62 -5.05
CA MET A 308 -10.94 3.34 -5.55
C MET A 308 -11.95 4.44 -5.19
N THR A 309 -11.81 5.08 -4.02
CA THR A 309 -12.61 6.25 -3.66
C THR A 309 -12.35 7.43 -4.60
N PHE A 310 -11.08 7.66 -5.00
CA PHE A 310 -10.74 8.73 -5.92
C PHE A 310 -11.31 8.54 -7.33
N ILE A 311 -11.57 7.32 -7.77
CA ILE A 311 -12.31 7.07 -9.02
C ILE A 311 -13.75 7.61 -8.88
N THR A 312 -14.44 7.31 -7.77
CA THR A 312 -15.78 7.83 -7.50
C THR A 312 -15.80 9.37 -7.42
N ASP A 313 -14.81 9.95 -6.75
CA ASP A 313 -14.70 11.40 -6.62
C ASP A 313 -14.47 12.05 -7.99
N TYR A 314 -13.62 11.48 -8.84
CA TYR A 314 -13.40 11.94 -10.21
C TYR A 314 -14.68 11.88 -11.06
N GLU A 315 -15.38 10.75 -11.05
CA GLU A 315 -16.62 10.56 -11.81
C GLU A 315 -17.74 11.50 -11.34
N THR A 316 -17.78 11.82 -10.05
CA THR A 316 -18.73 12.76 -9.46
C THR A 316 -18.27 14.22 -9.51
N LYS A 317 -17.19 14.51 -10.25
CA LYS A 317 -16.61 15.84 -10.46
C LYS A 317 -16.17 16.54 -9.17
N LYS A 318 -15.77 15.78 -8.18
CA LYS A 318 -15.07 16.29 -6.99
C LYS A 318 -13.58 16.41 -7.28
N ASP A 319 -12.91 17.23 -6.48
CA ASP A 319 -11.46 17.38 -6.57
C ASP A 319 -10.75 16.10 -6.14
N VAL A 320 -9.80 15.65 -6.98
CA VAL A 320 -8.93 14.51 -6.73
C VAL A 320 -7.49 15.01 -6.72
N PRO A 321 -6.72 14.78 -5.63
CA PRO A 321 -5.34 15.22 -5.59
C PRO A 321 -4.49 14.46 -6.63
N ALA A 322 -3.62 15.17 -7.33
CA ALA A 322 -2.71 14.55 -8.30
C ALA A 322 -1.75 13.54 -7.63
N ASN A 323 -1.33 13.83 -6.39
CA ASN A 323 -0.52 12.93 -5.57
C ASN A 323 -1.14 12.83 -4.17
N TYR A 324 -1.23 11.63 -3.66
CA TYR A 324 -1.72 11.37 -2.31
C TYR A 324 -0.72 10.47 -1.56
N ALA A 325 -0.01 11.07 -0.62
CA ALA A 325 0.91 10.35 0.25
C ALA A 325 0.13 9.53 1.29
N TRP A 326 0.18 8.21 1.15
CA TRP A 326 -0.43 7.29 2.11
C TRP A 326 0.45 7.20 3.37
N PRO A 327 -0.12 7.33 4.59
CA PRO A 327 0.65 7.31 5.82
C PRO A 327 1.31 5.95 6.06
N THR A 328 2.53 5.98 6.58
CA THR A 328 3.29 4.81 7.01
C THR A 328 3.43 4.78 8.53
N TYR A 329 3.71 3.61 9.09
CA TYR A 329 3.84 3.44 10.54
C TYR A 329 5.01 2.53 10.90
N LEU A 330 5.97 3.05 11.66
CA LEU A 330 7.11 2.26 12.15
C LEU A 330 6.65 1.30 13.26
N ILE A 331 6.94 0.03 13.08
CA ILE A 331 6.64 -1.04 14.04
C ILE A 331 7.93 -1.70 14.48
N ASP A 332 8.14 -1.77 15.77
CA ASP A 332 9.20 -2.53 16.42
C ASP A 332 8.62 -3.29 17.64
N LYS A 333 9.49 -4.01 18.36
CA LYS A 333 9.08 -4.79 19.52
C LYS A 333 8.42 -3.96 20.63
N SER A 334 8.71 -2.68 20.72
CA SER A 334 8.17 -1.80 21.77
C SER A 334 6.73 -1.36 21.53
N ASN A 335 6.29 -1.35 20.26
CA ASN A 335 4.98 -0.80 19.89
C ASN A 335 4.08 -1.76 19.07
N ILE A 336 4.56 -2.97 18.72
CA ILE A 336 3.84 -3.92 17.84
C ILE A 336 2.43 -4.27 18.34
N ASP A 337 2.17 -4.20 19.64
CA ASP A 337 0.86 -4.48 20.23
C ASP A 337 0.06 -3.22 20.57
N SER A 338 0.57 -2.03 20.21
CA SER A 338 -0.10 -0.75 20.41
C SER A 338 -1.34 -0.57 19.50
N ASP A 339 -2.22 0.35 19.88
CA ASP A 339 -3.40 0.69 19.05
C ASP A 339 -2.97 1.32 17.71
N GLY A 340 -1.87 2.07 17.67
CA GLY A 340 -1.31 2.59 16.43
C GLY A 340 -0.86 1.47 15.49
N ALA A 341 -0.16 0.45 15.98
CA ALA A 341 0.21 -0.72 15.19
C ALA A 341 -1.03 -1.47 14.69
N LYS A 342 -2.05 -1.65 15.54
CA LYS A 342 -3.32 -2.29 15.14
C LYS A 342 -4.03 -1.51 14.04
N GLN A 343 -4.05 -0.18 14.12
CA GLN A 343 -4.73 0.69 13.16
C GLN A 343 -4.02 0.74 11.81
N TYR A 344 -2.69 0.83 11.80
CA TYR A 344 -1.91 1.10 10.59
C TYR A 344 -1.08 -0.09 10.09
N GLY A 345 -0.68 -1.00 10.99
CA GLY A 345 0.35 -1.98 10.74
C GLY A 345 -0.14 -3.42 10.57
N LEU A 346 -1.31 -3.76 11.08
CA LEU A 346 -1.75 -5.15 11.12
C LEU A 346 -2.63 -5.57 9.93
N TRP A 347 -2.57 -4.84 8.81
CA TRP A 347 -3.27 -5.18 7.57
C TRP A 347 -3.01 -6.63 7.13
N ALA A 348 -1.80 -7.13 7.40
CA ALA A 348 -1.39 -8.47 7.03
C ALA A 348 -2.22 -9.59 7.69
N LEU A 349 -2.87 -9.32 8.83
CA LEU A 349 -3.78 -10.26 9.48
C LEU A 349 -5.11 -10.40 8.73
N GLU A 350 -5.43 -9.45 7.84
CA GLU A 350 -6.64 -9.47 7.01
C GLU A 350 -6.45 -10.21 5.69
N VAL A 351 -5.20 -10.45 5.28
CA VAL A 351 -4.85 -11.20 4.08
C VAL A 351 -4.82 -12.67 4.44
N LYS A 352 -5.85 -13.41 4.04
CA LYS A 352 -5.82 -14.87 4.06
C LYS A 352 -4.84 -15.31 2.97
N GLN A 353 -3.77 -15.96 3.38
CA GLN A 353 -2.85 -16.64 2.49
C GLN A 353 -3.53 -17.83 1.82
#